data_95f2109e2b10e27ae3972d13d5b7772f
#
_entry.id   95f2109e2b10e27ae3972d13d5b7772f
#
_cell.length_a   1.000
_cell.length_b   1.000
_cell.length_c   1.000
_cell.angle_alpha   90.00
_cell.angle_beta   90.00
_cell.angle_gamma   90.00
#
_symmetry.space_group_name_H-M   'P 1'
#
loop_
_entity.id
_entity.type
_entity.pdbx_description
1 polymer ?
#
loop_
_entity_poly.entity_id
_entity_poly.type
_entity_poly.pdbx_seq_one_letter_code
_entity_poly.pdbx_strand_id
1 'polypeptide(L)'
;MKPNVIAAEVIGIIGVALSLFIYISKNRKHIVVAKFASDIVWLMNYLLLGAYTGVVLNVIAMGRECVFYHRGEKKWASHRIWLYIFVALTLVSPLVELASRTFTPLSIIPAIGSAFIAISMYMTKPSHMRYVGYLAYTPWLIYNICIGSIAASISSAFTLVSALVGNVRDILSNRAKASSEEAAADE
;
A
#
# COMPACT_ATOMS: atom_id res chain seq x y z
N MET A 1 2.86 -3.29 28.71
CA MET A 1 2.72 -3.89 27.36
C MET A 1 3.39 -5.25 27.36
N LYS A 2 2.83 -6.24 26.67
CA LYS A 2 3.48 -7.56 26.51
C LYS A 2 4.78 -7.38 25.72
N PRO A 3 5.87 -8.15 26.01
CA PRO A 3 7.16 -7.98 25.33
C PRO A 3 7.07 -8.03 23.80
N ASN A 4 6.18 -8.87 23.26
CA ASN A 4 5.97 -8.98 21.82
C ASN A 4 5.41 -7.70 21.17
N VAL A 5 4.59 -6.93 21.91
CA VAL A 5 4.04 -5.66 21.41
C VAL A 5 5.12 -4.61 21.32
N ILE A 6 6.01 -4.53 22.33
CA ILE A 6 7.15 -3.60 22.29
C ILE A 6 8.07 -3.93 21.12
N ALA A 7 8.41 -5.21 20.92
CA ALA A 7 9.23 -5.64 19.80
C ALA A 7 8.55 -5.32 18.45
N ALA A 8 7.23 -5.52 18.33
CA ALA A 8 6.47 -5.18 17.14
C ALA A 8 6.56 -3.68 16.83
N GLU A 9 6.39 -2.80 17.82
CA GLU A 9 6.46 -1.35 17.63
C GLU A 9 7.89 -0.89 17.24
N VAL A 10 8.94 -1.47 17.84
CA VAL A 10 10.33 -1.18 17.45
C VAL A 10 10.60 -1.56 16.00
N ILE A 11 10.17 -2.75 15.57
CA ILE A 11 10.27 -3.17 14.16
C ILE A 11 9.41 -2.26 13.27
N GLY A 12 8.23 -1.86 13.74
CA GLY A 12 7.33 -0.95 13.02
C GLY A 12 7.96 0.42 12.71
N ILE A 13 8.84 0.94 13.58
CA ILE A 13 9.58 2.20 13.32
C ILE A 13 10.43 2.07 12.04
N ILE A 14 11.06 0.93 11.82
CA ILE A 14 11.81 0.65 10.58
C ILE A 14 10.85 0.66 9.38
N GLY A 15 9.67 0.07 9.53
CA GLY A 15 8.61 0.09 8.50
C GLY A 15 8.16 1.51 8.14
N VAL A 16 8.00 2.38 9.14
CA VAL A 16 7.69 3.81 8.92
C VAL A 16 8.82 4.49 8.14
N ALA A 17 10.08 4.30 8.53
CA ALA A 17 11.23 4.88 7.84
C ALA A 17 11.32 4.43 6.37
N LEU A 18 11.09 3.13 6.08
CA LEU A 18 11.03 2.62 4.72
C LEU A 18 9.86 3.22 3.93
N SER A 19 8.71 3.41 4.56
CA SER A 19 7.56 4.07 3.93
C SER A 19 7.89 5.50 3.54
N LEU A 20 8.58 6.26 4.38
CA LEU A 20 9.06 7.61 4.05
C LEU A 20 10.02 7.60 2.85
N PHE A 21 10.96 6.65 2.82
CA PHE A 21 11.91 6.50 1.71
C PHE A 21 11.20 6.24 0.37
N ILE A 22 10.13 5.44 0.36
CA ILE A 22 9.32 5.16 -0.82
C ILE A 22 8.76 6.46 -1.42
N TYR A 23 8.28 7.40 -0.57
CA TYR A 23 7.72 8.67 -1.04
C TYR A 23 8.75 9.66 -1.59
N ILE A 24 9.98 9.61 -1.07
CA ILE A 24 11.08 10.49 -1.52
C ILE A 24 11.71 9.97 -2.81
N SER A 25 11.67 8.66 -3.03
CA SER A 25 12.33 8.02 -4.17
C SER A 25 11.62 8.34 -5.49
N LYS A 26 12.40 8.73 -6.50
CA LYS A 26 11.92 8.99 -7.87
C LYS A 26 12.13 7.79 -8.80
N ASN A 27 12.98 6.84 -8.42
CA ASN A 27 13.29 5.66 -9.23
C ASN A 27 12.33 4.53 -8.91
N ARG A 28 11.58 4.07 -9.93
CA ARG A 28 10.59 3.00 -9.79
C ARG A 28 11.18 1.72 -9.20
N LYS A 29 12.39 1.30 -9.62
CA LYS A 29 13.02 0.09 -9.07
C LYS A 29 13.33 0.24 -7.58
N HIS A 30 13.84 1.40 -7.16
CA HIS A 30 14.09 1.68 -5.75
C HIS A 30 12.80 1.68 -4.94
N ILE A 31 11.70 2.23 -5.49
CA ILE A 31 10.37 2.19 -4.86
C ILE A 31 9.92 0.74 -4.65
N VAL A 32 10.00 -0.11 -5.67
CA VAL A 32 9.56 -1.52 -5.57
C VAL A 32 10.43 -2.31 -4.59
N VAL A 33 11.75 -2.12 -4.60
CA VAL A 33 12.66 -2.79 -3.66
C VAL A 33 12.41 -2.31 -2.22
N ALA A 34 12.24 -1.01 -2.01
CA ALA A 34 11.91 -0.47 -0.69
C ALA A 34 10.55 -0.94 -0.20
N LYS A 35 9.57 -1.07 -1.12
CA LYS A 35 8.25 -1.62 -0.81
C LYS A 35 8.36 -3.09 -0.38
N PHE A 36 9.12 -3.91 -1.11
CA PHE A 36 9.38 -5.30 -0.75
C PHE A 36 10.04 -5.42 0.64
N ALA A 37 11.06 -4.61 0.91
CA ALA A 37 11.70 -4.56 2.23
C ALA A 37 10.72 -4.11 3.33
N SER A 38 9.87 -3.12 3.04
CA SER A 38 8.80 -2.67 3.93
C SER A 38 7.80 -3.79 4.23
N ASP A 39 7.40 -4.57 3.22
CA ASP A 39 6.45 -5.68 3.40
C ASP A 39 7.03 -6.79 4.30
N ILE A 40 8.35 -7.05 4.25
CA ILE A 40 9.04 -7.95 5.20
C ILE A 40 8.93 -7.41 6.63
N VAL A 41 9.19 -6.13 6.83
CA VAL A 41 9.14 -5.49 8.15
C VAL A 41 7.71 -5.54 8.71
N TRP A 42 6.70 -5.21 7.90
CA TRP A 42 5.30 -5.27 8.30
C TRP A 42 4.83 -6.70 8.57
N LEU A 43 5.30 -7.68 7.78
CA LEU A 43 5.05 -9.10 8.04
C LEU A 43 5.54 -9.50 9.44
N MET A 44 6.76 -9.11 9.80
CA MET A 44 7.30 -9.38 11.15
C MET A 44 6.51 -8.67 12.25
N ASN A 45 6.13 -7.40 12.03
CA ASN A 45 5.29 -6.64 12.95
C ASN A 45 3.96 -7.37 13.21
N TYR A 46 3.25 -7.78 12.15
CA TYR A 46 1.98 -8.49 12.26
C TYR A 46 2.12 -9.89 12.89
N LEU A 47 3.22 -10.61 12.62
CA LEU A 47 3.50 -11.88 13.28
C LEU A 47 3.62 -11.72 14.80
N LEU A 48 4.34 -10.70 15.25
CA LEU A 48 4.53 -10.41 16.69
C LEU A 48 3.23 -9.98 17.38
N LEU A 49 2.32 -9.33 16.64
CA LEU A 49 0.99 -8.94 17.12
C LEU A 49 -0.04 -10.08 17.03
N GLY A 50 0.27 -11.21 16.36
CA GLY A 50 -0.67 -12.29 16.10
C GLY A 50 -1.75 -11.91 15.07
N ALA A 51 -1.48 -10.89 14.25
CA ALA A 51 -2.40 -10.36 13.24
C ALA A 51 -2.22 -11.12 11.90
N TYR A 52 -2.66 -12.37 11.85
CA TYR A 52 -2.41 -13.28 10.72
C TYR A 52 -2.92 -12.79 9.38
N THR A 53 -4.01 -12.03 9.34
CA THR A 53 -4.49 -11.35 8.12
C THR A 53 -3.40 -10.48 7.51
N GLY A 54 -2.77 -9.64 8.32
CA GLY A 54 -1.66 -8.79 7.89
C GLY A 54 -0.50 -9.59 7.36
N VAL A 55 -0.17 -10.74 7.98
CA VAL A 55 0.89 -11.65 7.54
C VAL A 55 0.59 -12.20 6.14
N VAL A 56 -0.58 -12.78 5.93
CA VAL A 56 -0.98 -13.37 4.64
C VAL A 56 -0.97 -12.31 3.53
N LEU A 57 -1.54 -11.14 3.80
CA LEU A 57 -1.59 -10.06 2.82
C LEU A 57 -0.21 -9.51 2.46
N ASN A 58 0.74 -9.45 3.42
CA ASN A 58 2.12 -9.04 3.12
C ASN A 58 2.88 -10.09 2.31
N VAL A 59 2.65 -11.40 2.56
CA VAL A 59 3.23 -12.46 1.70
C VAL A 59 2.74 -12.33 0.26
N ILE A 60 1.44 -12.09 0.06
CA ILE A 60 0.87 -11.85 -1.28
C ILE A 60 1.48 -10.57 -1.90
N ALA A 61 1.64 -9.50 -1.11
CA ALA A 61 2.25 -8.26 -1.55
C ALA A 61 3.71 -8.46 -2.00
N MET A 62 4.52 -9.20 -1.26
CA MET A 62 5.90 -9.52 -1.65
C MET A 62 5.96 -10.25 -2.99
N GLY A 63 5.07 -11.23 -3.23
CA GLY A 63 4.94 -11.90 -4.52
C GLY A 63 4.58 -10.92 -5.65
N ARG A 64 3.65 -9.99 -5.39
CA ARG A 64 3.28 -8.91 -6.31
C ARG A 64 4.48 -8.00 -6.64
N GLU A 65 5.25 -7.59 -5.63
CA GLU A 65 6.44 -6.74 -5.83
C GLU A 65 7.49 -7.45 -6.71
N CYS A 66 7.70 -8.74 -6.53
CA CYS A 66 8.60 -9.53 -7.38
C CYS A 66 8.17 -9.49 -8.86
N VAL A 67 6.88 -9.66 -9.14
CA VAL A 67 6.35 -9.60 -10.50
C VAL A 67 6.46 -8.17 -11.05
N PHE A 68 6.02 -7.18 -10.28
CA PHE A 68 5.97 -5.78 -10.73
C PHE A 68 7.35 -5.13 -10.84
N TYR A 69 8.38 -5.66 -10.17
CA TYR A 69 9.77 -5.25 -10.38
C TYR A 69 10.19 -5.44 -11.84
N HIS A 70 9.78 -6.55 -12.46
CA HIS A 70 10.11 -6.88 -13.84
C HIS A 70 9.13 -6.29 -14.87
N ARG A 71 8.07 -5.62 -14.41
CA ARG A 71 7.08 -5.03 -15.30
C ARG A 71 7.67 -3.89 -16.12
N GLY A 72 7.42 -3.94 -17.43
CA GLY A 72 7.97 -3.01 -18.42
C GLY A 72 9.30 -3.49 -19.04
N GLU A 73 9.99 -4.47 -18.42
CA GLU A 73 11.20 -5.09 -18.98
C GLU A 73 10.93 -6.47 -19.54
N LYS A 74 10.07 -7.24 -18.88
CA LYS A 74 9.74 -8.61 -19.26
C LYS A 74 8.28 -8.70 -19.73
N LYS A 75 8.05 -9.30 -20.90
CA LYS A 75 6.70 -9.48 -21.47
C LYS A 75 5.76 -10.24 -20.51
N TRP A 76 6.24 -11.29 -19.86
CA TRP A 76 5.46 -12.09 -18.92
C TRP A 76 4.97 -11.28 -17.72
N ALA A 77 5.82 -10.40 -17.16
CA ALA A 77 5.48 -9.57 -16.00
C ALA A 77 4.56 -8.40 -16.35
N SER A 78 4.51 -8.00 -17.62
CA SER A 78 3.68 -6.90 -18.12
C SER A 78 2.23 -7.32 -18.43
N HIS A 79 1.95 -8.62 -18.41
CA HIS A 79 0.62 -9.13 -18.75
C HIS A 79 -0.41 -8.79 -17.67
N ARG A 80 -1.63 -8.39 -18.11
CA ARG A 80 -2.73 -7.98 -17.21
C ARG A 80 -3.20 -9.09 -16.27
N ILE A 81 -2.94 -10.36 -16.60
CA ILE A 81 -3.33 -11.51 -15.78
C ILE A 81 -2.81 -11.39 -14.34
N TRP A 82 -1.63 -10.81 -14.14
CA TRP A 82 -1.04 -10.63 -12.81
C TRP A 82 -1.85 -9.70 -11.92
N LEU A 83 -2.50 -8.67 -12.49
CA LEU A 83 -3.42 -7.83 -11.73
C LEU A 83 -4.58 -8.66 -11.19
N TYR A 84 -5.22 -9.45 -12.07
CA TYR A 84 -6.37 -10.28 -11.67
C TYR A 84 -5.96 -11.34 -10.65
N ILE A 85 -4.79 -11.97 -10.83
CA ILE A 85 -4.26 -12.96 -9.87
C ILE A 85 -4.08 -12.30 -8.49
N PHE A 86 -3.41 -11.16 -8.39
CA PHE A 86 -3.16 -10.54 -7.09
C PHE A 86 -4.42 -9.95 -6.45
N VAL A 87 -5.36 -9.41 -7.23
CA VAL A 87 -6.67 -9.00 -6.71
C VAL A 87 -7.44 -10.21 -6.19
N ALA A 88 -7.49 -11.30 -6.94
CA ALA A 88 -8.17 -12.53 -6.52
C ALA A 88 -7.53 -13.11 -5.24
N LEU A 89 -6.20 -13.23 -5.19
CA LEU A 89 -5.49 -13.75 -4.02
C LEU A 89 -5.77 -12.92 -2.76
N THR A 90 -5.78 -11.58 -2.87
CA THR A 90 -6.07 -10.72 -1.73
C THR A 90 -7.53 -10.83 -1.27
N LEU A 91 -8.50 -10.95 -2.19
CA LEU A 91 -9.91 -11.10 -1.84
C LEU A 91 -10.25 -12.49 -1.31
N VAL A 92 -9.49 -13.52 -1.70
CA VAL A 92 -9.65 -14.91 -1.21
C VAL A 92 -8.91 -15.13 0.11
N SER A 93 -7.97 -14.25 0.50
CA SER A 93 -7.19 -14.43 1.73
C SER A 93 -8.03 -14.65 3.01
N PRO A 94 -9.20 -14.00 3.23
CA PRO A 94 -10.03 -14.29 4.39
C PRO A 94 -10.57 -15.73 4.43
N LEU A 95 -10.75 -16.37 3.27
CA LEU A 95 -11.17 -17.78 3.20
C LEU A 95 -10.06 -18.74 3.69
N VAL A 96 -8.79 -18.39 3.44
CA VAL A 96 -7.65 -19.14 3.98
C VAL A 96 -7.64 -19.06 5.52
N GLU A 97 -7.93 -17.87 6.06
CA GLU A 97 -8.04 -17.69 7.51
C GLU A 97 -9.24 -18.43 8.09
N LEU A 98 -10.35 -18.49 7.37
CA LEU A 98 -11.52 -19.25 7.77
C LEU A 98 -11.19 -20.76 7.86
N ALA A 99 -10.45 -21.29 6.88
CA ALA A 99 -10.00 -22.68 6.87
C ALA A 99 -9.02 -22.97 8.01
N SER A 100 -8.16 -21.99 8.36
CA SER A 100 -7.18 -22.08 9.46
C SER A 100 -7.76 -21.75 10.84
N ARG A 101 -9.07 -21.47 10.94
CA ARG A 101 -9.78 -21.03 12.16
C ARG A 101 -9.19 -19.77 12.81
N THR A 102 -8.54 -18.91 12.03
CA THR A 102 -7.97 -17.62 12.45
C THR A 102 -8.80 -16.44 11.95
N PHE A 103 -9.87 -16.71 11.21
CA PHE A 103 -10.74 -15.69 10.62
C PHE A 103 -11.41 -14.82 11.68
N THR A 104 -11.39 -13.53 11.41
CA THR A 104 -12.21 -12.53 12.10
C THR A 104 -12.92 -11.67 11.05
N PRO A 105 -14.12 -11.11 11.34
CA PRO A 105 -14.75 -10.18 10.41
C PRO A 105 -13.86 -8.99 10.02
N LEU A 106 -12.92 -8.62 10.91
CA LEU A 106 -11.93 -7.59 10.67
C LEU A 106 -10.98 -7.93 9.51
N SER A 107 -10.78 -9.22 9.19
CA SER A 107 -9.91 -9.70 8.10
C SER A 107 -10.35 -9.24 6.71
N ILE A 108 -11.63 -8.94 6.53
CA ILE A 108 -12.19 -8.49 5.24
C ILE A 108 -11.70 -7.08 4.91
N ILE A 109 -11.54 -6.23 5.92
CA ILE A 109 -11.22 -4.81 5.73
C ILE A 109 -9.85 -4.62 5.02
N PRO A 110 -8.73 -5.19 5.52
CA PRO A 110 -7.43 -5.03 4.87
C PRO A 110 -7.33 -5.82 3.56
N ALA A 111 -8.12 -6.89 3.37
CA ALA A 111 -8.18 -7.61 2.10
C ALA A 111 -8.71 -6.71 0.97
N ILE A 112 -9.80 -5.96 1.22
CA ILE A 112 -10.33 -4.95 0.29
C ILE A 112 -9.26 -3.88 0.03
N GLY A 113 -8.62 -3.34 1.07
CA GLY A 113 -7.55 -2.36 0.94
C GLY A 113 -6.40 -2.86 0.07
N SER A 114 -5.96 -4.10 0.27
CA SER A 114 -4.87 -4.71 -0.51
C SER A 114 -5.24 -4.95 -1.98
N ALA A 115 -6.49 -5.26 -2.29
CA ALA A 115 -6.98 -5.34 -3.65
C ALA A 115 -6.87 -3.97 -4.35
N PHE A 116 -7.26 -2.88 -3.68
CA PHE A 116 -7.09 -1.53 -4.21
C PHE A 116 -5.62 -1.13 -4.33
N ILE A 117 -4.72 -1.57 -3.43
CA ILE A 117 -3.27 -1.37 -3.60
C ILE A 117 -2.79 -2.04 -4.90
N ALA A 118 -3.20 -3.28 -5.16
CA ALA A 118 -2.82 -3.98 -6.38
C ALA A 118 -3.30 -3.23 -7.64
N ILE A 119 -4.52 -2.70 -7.63
CA ILE A 119 -5.07 -1.88 -8.72
C ILE A 119 -4.28 -0.57 -8.87
N SER A 120 -4.02 0.14 -7.77
CA SER A 120 -3.25 1.38 -7.76
C SER A 120 -1.87 1.19 -8.37
N MET A 121 -1.14 0.17 -7.96
CA MET A 121 0.21 -0.12 -8.48
C MET A 121 0.22 -0.56 -9.95
N TYR A 122 -0.92 -1.00 -10.47
CA TYR A 122 -1.08 -1.29 -11.89
C TYR A 122 -1.34 -0.03 -12.72
N MET A 123 -1.80 1.06 -12.15
CA MET A 123 -2.06 2.32 -12.86
C MET A 123 -0.76 3.01 -13.29
N THR A 124 -0.83 3.77 -14.38
CA THR A 124 0.31 4.53 -14.92
C THR A 124 0.22 6.03 -14.59
N LYS A 125 -1.01 6.55 -14.41
CA LYS A 125 -1.24 7.97 -14.11
C LYS A 125 -1.16 8.23 -12.60
N PRO A 126 -0.23 9.09 -12.11
CA PRO A 126 -0.04 9.33 -10.67
C PRO A 126 -1.29 9.84 -9.95
N SER A 127 -2.11 10.68 -10.61
CA SER A 127 -3.37 11.17 -10.02
C SER A 127 -4.35 10.04 -9.73
N HIS A 128 -4.53 9.11 -10.68
CA HIS A 128 -5.42 7.96 -10.49
C HIS A 128 -4.89 7.01 -9.39
N MET A 129 -3.55 6.81 -9.32
CA MET A 129 -2.92 6.03 -8.24
C MET A 129 -3.27 6.61 -6.86
N ARG A 130 -3.24 7.94 -6.71
CA ARG A 130 -3.57 8.60 -5.45
C ARG A 130 -5.05 8.48 -5.07
N TYR A 131 -5.97 8.63 -6.03
CA TYR A 131 -7.40 8.42 -5.76
C TYR A 131 -7.70 6.99 -5.30
N VAL A 132 -7.16 5.99 -6.00
CA VAL A 132 -7.29 4.59 -5.58
C VAL A 132 -6.58 4.34 -4.24
N GLY A 133 -5.51 5.10 -3.96
CA GLY A 133 -4.78 5.06 -2.70
C GLY A 133 -5.65 5.35 -1.48
N TYR A 134 -6.62 6.26 -1.56
CA TYR A 134 -7.57 6.50 -0.44
C TYR A 134 -8.40 5.26 -0.13
N LEU A 135 -8.92 4.60 -1.18
CA LEU A 135 -9.69 3.36 -1.04
C LEU A 135 -8.83 2.21 -0.53
N ALA A 136 -7.52 2.28 -0.76
CA ALA A 136 -6.56 1.28 -0.34
C ALA A 136 -6.14 1.46 1.13
N TYR A 137 -5.68 2.65 1.50
CA TYR A 137 -5.04 2.87 2.80
C TYR A 137 -6.02 3.18 3.94
N THR A 138 -7.24 3.63 3.65
CA THR A 138 -8.28 3.81 4.68
C THR A 138 -8.64 2.49 5.37
N PRO A 139 -8.94 1.38 4.64
CA PRO A 139 -9.15 0.08 5.27
C PRO A 139 -7.95 -0.40 6.10
N TRP A 140 -6.72 -0.20 5.60
CA TRP A 140 -5.52 -0.56 6.34
C TRP A 140 -5.36 0.25 7.62
N LEU A 141 -5.66 1.55 7.61
CA LEU A 141 -5.63 2.38 8.81
C LEU A 141 -6.62 1.87 9.87
N ILE A 142 -7.85 1.58 9.46
CA ILE A 142 -8.88 1.03 10.36
C ILE A 142 -8.41 -0.29 10.97
N TYR A 143 -7.91 -1.21 10.14
CA TYR A 143 -7.39 -2.50 10.59
C TYR A 143 -6.25 -2.33 11.59
N ASN A 144 -5.26 -1.49 11.29
CA ASN A 144 -4.09 -1.27 12.15
C ASN A 144 -4.46 -0.68 13.50
N ILE A 145 -5.43 0.24 13.55
CA ILE A 145 -5.98 0.77 14.81
C ILE A 145 -6.64 -0.36 15.60
N CYS A 146 -7.46 -1.18 14.96
CA CYS A 146 -8.20 -2.27 15.63
C CYS A 146 -7.28 -3.34 16.21
N ILE A 147 -6.16 -3.68 15.55
CA ILE A 147 -5.18 -4.65 16.07
C ILE A 147 -4.18 -4.02 17.07
N GLY A 148 -4.25 -2.70 17.29
CA GLY A 148 -3.39 -1.98 18.22
C GLY A 148 -1.95 -1.78 17.74
N SER A 149 -1.67 -1.83 16.42
CA SER A 149 -0.35 -1.50 15.87
C SER A 149 -0.22 0.02 15.68
N ILE A 150 0.47 0.68 16.60
CA ILE A 150 0.66 2.14 16.59
C ILE A 150 1.52 2.54 15.38
N ALA A 151 2.65 1.86 15.17
CA ALA A 151 3.56 2.16 14.07
C ALA A 151 2.88 1.98 12.70
N ALA A 152 2.12 0.89 12.49
CA ALA A 152 1.40 0.65 11.24
C ALA A 152 0.25 1.66 11.04
N SER A 153 -0.42 2.09 12.12
CA SER A 153 -1.45 3.14 12.05
C SER A 153 -0.84 4.48 11.62
N ILE A 154 0.29 4.87 12.21
CA ILE A 154 1.03 6.09 11.83
C ILE A 154 1.46 6.02 10.37
N SER A 155 2.01 4.89 9.91
CA SER A 155 2.41 4.70 8.51
C SER A 155 1.22 4.84 7.55
N SER A 156 0.08 4.23 7.86
CA SER A 156 -1.13 4.32 7.04
C SER A 156 -1.70 5.74 7.01
N ALA A 157 -1.76 6.42 8.15
CA ALA A 157 -2.20 7.81 8.25
C ALA A 157 -1.28 8.75 7.46
N PHE A 158 0.04 8.58 7.59
CA PHE A 158 1.03 9.33 6.81
C PHE A 158 0.84 9.14 5.30
N THR A 159 0.59 7.91 4.87
CA THR A 159 0.33 7.59 3.45
C THR A 159 -0.92 8.31 2.94
N LEU A 160 -1.99 8.32 3.71
CA LEU A 160 -3.24 9.02 3.37
C LEU A 160 -3.01 10.54 3.27
N VAL A 161 -2.33 11.13 4.25
CA VAL A 161 -2.00 12.58 4.23
C VAL A 161 -1.12 12.92 3.03
N SER A 162 -0.11 12.11 2.74
CA SER A 162 0.79 12.30 1.60
C SER A 162 0.04 12.24 0.26
N ALA A 163 -0.92 11.32 0.12
CA ALA A 163 -1.78 11.23 -1.06
C ALA A 163 -2.67 12.47 -1.19
N LEU A 164 -3.22 13.00 -0.08
CA LEU A 164 -4.03 14.21 -0.06
C LEU A 164 -3.22 15.42 -0.52
N VAL A 165 -2.05 15.65 0.08
CA VAL A 165 -1.15 16.76 -0.28
C VAL A 165 -0.75 16.67 -1.76
N GLY A 166 -0.43 15.48 -2.26
CA GLY A 166 -0.12 15.27 -3.67
C GLY A 166 -1.29 15.63 -4.60
N ASN A 167 -2.51 15.26 -4.26
CA ASN A 167 -3.69 15.60 -5.06
C ASN A 167 -3.99 17.12 -5.06
N VAL A 168 -3.92 17.76 -3.89
CA VAL A 168 -4.09 19.22 -3.79
C VAL A 168 -3.06 19.95 -4.65
N ARG A 169 -1.80 19.54 -4.58
CA ARG A 169 -0.72 20.12 -5.40
C ARG A 169 -0.98 19.97 -6.90
N ASP A 170 -1.45 18.80 -7.34
CA ASP A 170 -1.77 18.57 -8.76
C ASP A 170 -2.94 19.46 -9.23
N ILE A 171 -3.99 19.60 -8.42
CA ILE A 171 -5.14 20.47 -8.74
C ILE A 171 -4.69 21.92 -8.87
N LEU A 172 -3.88 22.41 -7.93
CA LEU A 172 -3.36 23.77 -7.98
C LEU A 172 -2.46 24.02 -9.19
N SER A 173 -1.56 23.06 -9.49
CA SER A 173 -0.68 23.14 -10.66
C SER A 173 -1.46 23.15 -11.99
N ASN A 174 -2.49 22.33 -12.10
CA ASN A 174 -3.32 22.28 -13.32
C ASN A 174 -4.15 23.56 -13.49
N ARG A 175 -4.66 24.15 -12.40
CA ARG A 175 -5.36 25.45 -12.45
C ARG A 175 -4.43 26.58 -12.89
N ALA A 176 -3.21 26.62 -12.34
CA ALA A 176 -2.22 27.63 -12.72
C ALA A 176 -1.84 27.54 -14.21
N LYS A 177 -1.71 26.34 -14.77
CA LYS A 177 -1.45 26.13 -16.20
C LYS A 177 -2.61 26.59 -17.07
N ALA A 178 -3.85 26.22 -16.72
CA ALA A 178 -5.03 26.64 -17.46
C ALA A 178 -5.18 28.17 -17.50
N SER A 179 -4.96 28.84 -16.36
CA SER A 179 -4.99 30.34 -16.31
C SER A 179 -3.89 30.97 -17.14
N SER A 180 -2.70 30.35 -17.24
CA SER A 180 -1.61 30.86 -18.09
C SER A 180 -1.89 30.67 -19.58
N GLU A 181 -2.55 29.56 -19.95
CA GLU A 181 -2.95 29.28 -21.33
C GLU A 181 -4.08 30.20 -21.79
N GLU A 182 -5.06 30.53 -20.93
CA GLU A 182 -6.11 31.50 -21.20
C GLU A 182 -5.52 32.91 -21.41
N ALA A 183 -4.61 33.36 -20.54
CA ALA A 183 -3.97 34.65 -20.66
C ALA A 183 -3.14 34.80 -21.95
N ALA A 184 -2.50 33.73 -22.42
CA ALA A 184 -1.72 33.71 -23.65
C ALA A 184 -2.60 33.61 -24.92
N ALA A 185 -3.85 33.23 -24.81
CA ALA A 185 -4.80 33.15 -25.94
C ALA A 185 -5.55 34.49 -26.16
N ASP A 186 -5.55 35.36 -25.16
CA ASP A 186 -6.18 36.71 -25.21
C ASP A 186 -5.20 37.82 -25.69
N GLU A 187 -3.91 37.48 -25.89
CA GLU A 187 -2.88 38.34 -26.51
C GLU A 187 -2.70 38.06 -28.01
#